data_584c2381c4ea38f722dd3446c9915bfd
#
_entry.id   584c2381c4ea38f722dd3446c9915bfd
#
_cell.length_a   1.000
_cell.length_b   1.000
_cell.length_c   1.000
_cell.angle_alpha   90.00
_cell.angle_beta   90.00
_cell.angle_gamma   90.00
#
_symmetry.space_group_name_H-M   'P 1'
#
loop_
_entity.id
_entity.type
_entity.pdbx_description
1 polymer ?
#
loop_
_entity_poly.entity_id
_entity_poly.type
_entity_poly.pdbx_seq_one_letter_code
_entity_poly.pdbx_strand_id
1 'polypeptide(L)'
;MKPFQLPRWKLSSCCGHEFGYESTHEGMHTDATRRDFLRSAAAGVAGLSALAALPTGSGAQGRMYPPPPPATSPVEGLIDFHVHTAPDVFGRALADDEEAALSKDRGMEAVVLKSHTALTADRAWLARRRVPGMKVFGGITLNGSAGGINVDAVRWMWRMQGGLGRVVWFPTFDANNHVTRLKEAPSGIKVVGDDGKVLPAVREVLKECAAQKLVVETGHSSAAEALAIIEAARDAGCDRIVVTHAEFDVIGMSVEQMKKAGSMGAKMEIAALGALYSPNAHLAFMRNSKNVSFKESADHVKEVGAQHFIISTDLGQTANPSPPDGLGWLIGGLMSQGITKEQIQTMGRENPAKLLMG
;
A
#
# COMPACT_ATOMS: atom_id res chain seq x y z
N MET A 1 -9.11 -39.87 -23.49
CA MET A 1 -8.68 -38.46 -23.44
C MET A 1 -7.70 -38.34 -22.29
N LYS A 2 -6.46 -37.94 -22.55
CA LYS A 2 -5.50 -37.64 -21.46
C LYS A 2 -5.93 -36.32 -20.81
N PRO A 3 -5.87 -36.19 -19.48
CA PRO A 3 -6.19 -34.93 -18.82
C PRO A 3 -5.19 -33.84 -19.27
N PHE A 4 -5.71 -32.67 -19.53
CA PHE A 4 -4.94 -31.49 -19.91
C PHE A 4 -4.07 -31.09 -18.70
N GLN A 5 -2.76 -31.22 -18.83
CA GLN A 5 -1.82 -30.71 -17.82
C GLN A 5 -1.45 -29.28 -18.19
N LEU A 6 -1.80 -28.33 -17.33
CA LEU A 6 -1.30 -26.97 -17.42
C LEU A 6 0.23 -26.97 -17.32
N PRO A 7 0.95 -26.18 -18.12
CA PRO A 7 2.37 -26.04 -17.97
C PRO A 7 2.68 -25.46 -16.57
N ARG A 8 3.60 -26.08 -15.85
CA ARG A 8 4.11 -25.53 -14.59
C ARG A 8 4.97 -24.31 -14.92
N TRP A 9 4.44 -23.14 -14.70
CA TRP A 9 5.23 -21.91 -14.77
C TRP A 9 6.13 -21.85 -13.54
N LYS A 10 7.44 -21.82 -13.76
CA LYS A 10 8.38 -21.43 -12.71
C LYS A 10 8.35 -19.92 -12.65
N LEU A 11 7.68 -19.37 -11.67
CA LEU A 11 7.80 -17.96 -11.31
C LEU A 11 9.07 -17.84 -10.45
N SER A 12 10.11 -17.25 -10.98
CA SER A 12 11.21 -16.77 -10.15
C SER A 12 10.69 -15.58 -9.37
N SER A 13 10.63 -15.67 -8.05
CA SER A 13 10.36 -14.52 -7.21
C SER A 13 11.55 -13.56 -7.28
N CYS A 14 11.29 -12.27 -7.16
CA CYS A 14 12.32 -11.24 -7.02
C CYS A 14 13.31 -11.47 -5.84
N CYS A 15 13.13 -12.53 -5.07
CA CYS A 15 13.98 -12.91 -3.93
C CYS A 15 14.65 -14.28 -4.11
N GLY A 16 14.70 -14.82 -5.33
CA GLY A 16 15.41 -16.09 -5.62
C GLY A 16 14.82 -17.34 -4.93
N HIS A 17 13.62 -17.26 -4.35
CA HIS A 17 12.95 -18.41 -3.75
C HIS A 17 11.90 -18.99 -4.70
N GLU A 18 12.04 -20.28 -5.02
CA GLU A 18 10.99 -21.05 -5.68
C GLU A 18 9.78 -21.14 -4.73
N PHE A 19 8.71 -20.41 -5.02
CA PHE A 19 7.43 -20.68 -4.40
C PHE A 19 6.83 -21.92 -5.06
N GLY A 20 7.09 -23.07 -4.49
CA GLY A 20 6.25 -24.24 -4.69
C GLY A 20 4.91 -23.97 -4.05
N TYR A 21 3.87 -23.75 -4.84
CA TYR A 21 2.49 -23.83 -4.37
C TYR A 21 2.17 -25.31 -4.18
N GLU A 22 2.65 -25.89 -3.09
CA GLU A 22 2.04 -27.08 -2.54
C GLU A 22 0.83 -26.61 -1.75
N SER A 23 -0.36 -26.90 -2.26
CA SER A 23 -1.60 -26.77 -1.50
C SER A 23 -1.54 -27.77 -0.35
N THR A 24 -0.99 -27.35 0.78
CA THR A 24 -1.10 -28.08 2.04
C THR A 24 -2.52 -27.93 2.59
N HIS A 25 -3.52 -28.35 1.83
CA HIS A 25 -4.84 -28.69 2.31
C HIS A 25 -4.94 -30.18 2.68
N GLU A 26 -3.84 -30.78 3.09
CA GLU A 26 -3.85 -32.05 3.82
C GLU A 26 -3.47 -31.74 5.28
N GLY A 27 -4.48 -31.85 6.16
CA GLY A 27 -4.17 -32.05 7.58
C GLY A 27 -4.78 -31.12 8.60
N MET A 28 -5.99 -30.60 8.38
CA MET A 28 -6.83 -30.11 9.50
C MET A 28 -8.26 -30.65 9.41
N HIS A 29 -8.39 -31.92 9.15
CA HIS A 29 -9.56 -32.67 9.60
C HIS A 29 -9.26 -33.15 11.03
N THR A 30 -9.44 -32.28 12.01
CA THR A 30 -9.71 -32.79 13.35
C THR A 30 -11.10 -33.44 13.26
N ASP A 31 -11.16 -34.74 13.45
CA ASP A 31 -12.40 -35.50 13.66
C ASP A 31 -13.07 -35.09 14.98
N ALA A 32 -13.22 -33.77 15.18
CA ALA A 32 -13.99 -33.22 16.29
C ALA A 32 -15.47 -33.47 15.99
N THR A 33 -16.02 -34.46 16.64
CA THR A 33 -17.43 -34.78 16.49
C THR A 33 -18.31 -33.67 17.09
N ARG A 34 -19.54 -33.54 16.61
CA ARG A 34 -20.57 -32.67 17.21
C ARG A 34 -20.70 -32.83 18.72
N ARG A 35 -20.34 -34.00 19.23
CA ARG A 35 -20.32 -34.37 20.65
C ARG A 35 -19.17 -33.72 21.38
N ASP A 36 -18.00 -33.58 20.76
CA ASP A 36 -16.81 -32.96 21.36
C ASP A 36 -16.96 -31.43 21.40
N PHE A 37 -17.61 -30.84 20.39
CA PHE A 37 -17.99 -29.44 20.40
C PHE A 37 -18.96 -29.13 21.56
N LEU A 38 -19.98 -29.97 21.77
CA LEU A 38 -20.95 -29.79 22.85
C LEU A 38 -20.34 -29.99 24.24
N ARG A 39 -19.36 -30.89 24.36
CA ARG A 39 -18.60 -31.07 25.63
C ARG A 39 -17.73 -29.86 25.95
N SER A 40 -17.08 -29.30 24.94
CA SER A 40 -16.28 -28.08 25.07
C SER A 40 -17.13 -26.85 25.41
N ALA A 41 -18.32 -26.75 24.83
CA ALA A 41 -19.28 -25.68 25.12
C ALA A 41 -19.85 -25.83 26.54
N ALA A 42 -20.15 -27.04 27.01
CA ALA A 42 -20.62 -27.30 28.39
C ALA A 42 -19.54 -26.99 29.43
N ALA A 43 -18.27 -27.28 29.15
CA ALA A 43 -17.14 -26.92 30.03
C ALA A 43 -16.95 -25.39 30.10
N GLY A 44 -17.18 -24.68 28.99
CA GLY A 44 -17.15 -23.20 28.92
C GLY A 44 -18.23 -22.54 29.79
N VAL A 45 -19.44 -23.09 29.80
CA VAL A 45 -20.56 -22.58 30.63
C VAL A 45 -20.32 -22.82 32.10
N ALA A 46 -19.74 -23.99 32.50
CA ALA A 46 -19.38 -24.27 33.91
C ALA A 46 -18.26 -23.34 34.41
N GLY A 47 -17.30 -22.95 33.50
CA GLY A 47 -16.25 -21.98 33.83
C GLY A 47 -16.80 -20.55 34.05
N LEU A 48 -17.80 -20.13 33.31
CA LEU A 48 -18.44 -18.82 33.47
C LEU A 48 -19.23 -18.70 34.79
N SER A 49 -19.81 -19.81 35.29
CA SER A 49 -20.51 -19.84 36.58
C SER A 49 -19.56 -19.73 37.75
N ALA A 50 -18.30 -20.19 37.65
CA ALA A 50 -17.31 -20.04 38.67
C ALA A 50 -16.72 -18.62 38.78
N LEU A 51 -16.72 -17.86 37.66
CA LEU A 51 -16.28 -16.45 37.66
C LEU A 51 -17.28 -15.50 38.36
N ALA A 52 -18.57 -15.88 38.43
CA ALA A 52 -19.60 -15.09 39.12
C ALA A 52 -19.53 -15.11 40.65
N ALA A 53 -18.67 -15.98 41.22
CA ALA A 53 -18.50 -16.16 42.66
C ALA A 53 -17.23 -15.51 43.26
N LEU A 54 -16.49 -14.72 42.47
CA LEU A 54 -15.36 -13.95 42.97
C LEU A 54 -15.83 -12.73 43.78
N PRO A 55 -15.32 -12.46 44.97
CA PRO A 55 -15.75 -11.31 45.75
C PRO A 55 -15.43 -10.02 45.00
N THR A 56 -16.42 -9.16 44.86
CA THR A 56 -16.24 -7.80 44.34
C THR A 56 -15.51 -6.97 45.42
N GLY A 57 -14.19 -7.12 45.46
CA GLY A 57 -13.32 -6.29 46.28
C GLY A 57 -13.31 -4.87 45.67
N SER A 58 -13.89 -3.94 46.41
CA SER A 58 -13.81 -2.51 46.18
C SER A 58 -12.34 -2.07 46.14
N GLY A 59 -11.90 -1.50 45.00
CA GLY A 59 -10.65 -0.73 44.96
C GLY A 59 -9.73 -0.89 43.77
N ALA A 60 -9.95 -1.83 42.86
CA ALA A 60 -9.25 -1.82 41.59
C ALA A 60 -10.17 -1.14 40.57
N GLN A 61 -9.89 0.10 40.22
CA GLN A 61 -10.31 0.64 38.94
C GLN A 61 -9.63 -0.21 37.87
N GLY A 62 -10.27 -1.36 37.56
CA GLY A 62 -9.76 -2.33 36.62
C GLY A 62 -9.55 -1.63 35.29
N ARG A 63 -8.32 -1.50 34.85
CA ARG A 63 -8.06 -1.19 33.46
C ARG A 63 -8.77 -2.26 32.65
N MET A 64 -9.86 -1.85 31.98
CA MET A 64 -10.55 -2.70 31.03
C MET A 64 -9.52 -3.03 29.92
N TYR A 65 -9.12 -4.28 29.84
CA TYR A 65 -8.18 -4.73 28.80
C TYR A 65 -8.87 -5.82 27.97
N PRO A 66 -8.91 -5.64 26.65
CA PRO A 66 -8.43 -4.50 25.88
C PRO A 66 -9.26 -3.22 26.15
N PRO A 67 -8.68 -2.03 25.98
CA PRO A 67 -9.44 -0.79 26.11
C PRO A 67 -10.61 -0.80 25.13
N PRO A 68 -11.74 -0.16 25.45
CA PRO A 68 -12.87 -0.07 24.54
C PRO A 68 -12.40 0.54 23.21
N PRO A 69 -12.95 0.10 22.08
CA PRO A 69 -12.61 0.70 20.79
C PRO A 69 -12.90 2.21 20.85
N PRO A 70 -12.13 3.04 20.14
CA PRO A 70 -12.38 4.46 20.10
C PRO A 70 -13.80 4.75 19.60
N ALA A 71 -14.44 5.77 20.14
CA ALA A 71 -15.81 6.15 19.80
C ALA A 71 -15.99 6.52 18.31
N THR A 72 -14.90 6.94 17.67
CA THR A 72 -14.82 7.23 16.23
C THR A 72 -13.67 6.48 15.61
N SER A 73 -13.84 6.05 14.36
CA SER A 73 -12.77 5.42 13.61
C SER A 73 -11.60 6.39 13.40
N PRO A 74 -10.35 6.02 13.69
CA PRO A 74 -9.19 6.90 13.45
C PRO A 74 -8.97 7.21 11.98
N VAL A 75 -9.57 6.41 11.06
CA VAL A 75 -9.43 6.55 9.61
C VAL A 75 -10.67 7.14 8.95
N GLU A 76 -11.65 7.63 9.72
CA GLU A 76 -12.88 8.20 9.18
C GLU A 76 -12.60 9.38 8.25
N GLY A 77 -13.17 9.32 7.04
CA GLY A 77 -13.01 10.32 5.99
C GLY A 77 -11.62 10.35 5.32
N LEU A 78 -10.70 9.44 5.68
CA LEU A 78 -9.37 9.39 5.08
C LEU A 78 -9.35 8.59 3.78
N ILE A 79 -8.26 8.74 3.05
CA ILE A 79 -7.99 8.09 1.76
C ILE A 79 -6.69 7.31 1.88
N ASP A 80 -6.75 5.99 1.65
CA ASP A 80 -5.53 5.20 1.49
C ASP A 80 -5.11 5.19 0.01
N PHE A 81 -3.95 5.77 -0.26
CA PHE A 81 -3.49 6.01 -1.62
C PHE A 81 -2.77 4.80 -2.23
N HIS A 82 -2.52 3.74 -1.44
CA HIS A 82 -1.67 2.63 -1.85
C HIS A 82 -2.06 1.34 -1.13
N VAL A 83 -2.93 0.53 -1.78
CA VAL A 83 -3.45 -0.72 -1.23
C VAL A 83 -3.23 -1.86 -2.21
N HIS A 84 -2.78 -3.00 -1.70
CA HIS A 84 -2.62 -4.23 -2.47
C HIS A 84 -3.71 -5.25 -2.13
N THR A 85 -4.37 -5.80 -3.15
CA THR A 85 -5.51 -6.71 -3.00
C THR A 85 -5.45 -7.87 -4.00
N ALA A 86 -6.17 -8.95 -3.72
CA ALA A 86 -6.41 -10.02 -4.68
C ALA A 86 -7.47 -9.57 -5.72
N PRO A 87 -7.39 -10.09 -6.98
CA PRO A 87 -6.44 -11.10 -7.46
C PRO A 87 -5.05 -10.50 -7.71
N ASP A 88 -4.00 -11.22 -7.32
CA ASP A 88 -2.61 -10.85 -7.58
C ASP A 88 -1.77 -12.13 -7.78
N VAL A 89 -0.56 -11.99 -8.31
CA VAL A 89 0.43 -13.08 -8.37
C VAL A 89 1.07 -13.35 -7.00
N PHE A 90 0.96 -12.41 -6.08
CA PHE A 90 1.38 -12.54 -4.69
C PHE A 90 0.18 -12.87 -3.79
N GLY A 91 0.43 -13.55 -2.67
CA GLY A 91 -0.59 -13.78 -1.66
C GLY A 91 -1.09 -12.48 -1.06
N ARG A 92 -2.40 -12.23 -1.14
CA ARG A 92 -3.06 -11.04 -0.59
C ARG A 92 -4.08 -11.44 0.47
N ALA A 93 -4.23 -10.59 1.48
CA ALA A 93 -5.11 -10.85 2.62
C ALA A 93 -6.59 -10.69 2.25
N LEU A 94 -6.92 -9.75 1.38
CA LEU A 94 -8.28 -9.37 1.01
C LEU A 94 -8.42 -9.25 -0.51
N ALA A 95 -9.60 -9.57 -1.03
CA ALA A 95 -9.98 -9.22 -2.41
C ALA A 95 -10.38 -7.74 -2.51
N ASP A 96 -10.51 -7.21 -3.74
CA ASP A 96 -10.84 -5.80 -3.99
C ASP A 96 -12.12 -5.34 -3.31
N ASP A 97 -13.17 -6.16 -3.37
CA ASP A 97 -14.48 -5.85 -2.80
C ASP A 97 -14.50 -6.05 -1.28
N GLU A 98 -13.74 -6.99 -0.75
CA GLU A 98 -13.56 -7.18 0.69
C GLU A 98 -12.83 -5.98 1.31
N GLU A 99 -11.75 -5.52 0.67
CA GLU A 99 -11.02 -4.32 1.10
C GLU A 99 -11.91 -3.08 1.02
N ALA A 100 -12.64 -2.90 -0.09
CA ALA A 100 -13.56 -1.77 -0.25
C ALA A 100 -14.67 -1.78 0.81
N ALA A 101 -15.20 -2.97 1.16
CA ALA A 101 -16.23 -3.12 2.20
C ALA A 101 -15.66 -2.78 3.58
N LEU A 102 -14.48 -3.33 3.92
CA LEU A 102 -13.84 -3.07 5.20
C LEU A 102 -13.47 -1.58 5.36
N SER A 103 -12.90 -0.96 4.33
CA SER A 103 -12.58 0.46 4.33
C SER A 103 -13.84 1.33 4.52
N LYS A 104 -14.94 0.97 3.85
CA LYS A 104 -16.24 1.63 4.03
C LYS A 104 -16.75 1.48 5.45
N ASP A 105 -16.70 0.29 6.03
CA ASP A 105 -17.13 0.02 7.40
C ASP A 105 -16.31 0.77 8.45
N ARG A 106 -15.04 1.08 8.14
CA ARG A 106 -14.18 1.95 8.94
C ARG A 106 -14.41 3.44 8.68
N GLY A 107 -15.32 3.80 7.78
CA GLY A 107 -15.66 5.19 7.46
C GLY A 107 -14.69 5.90 6.53
N MET A 108 -13.82 5.18 5.82
CA MET A 108 -12.88 5.78 4.89
C MET A 108 -13.59 6.39 3.67
N GLU A 109 -13.03 7.47 3.11
CA GLU A 109 -13.57 8.14 1.92
C GLU A 109 -13.21 7.40 0.63
N ALA A 110 -11.98 6.93 0.50
CA ALA A 110 -11.51 6.28 -0.71
C ALA A 110 -10.31 5.35 -0.47
N VAL A 111 -10.09 4.45 -1.43
CA VAL A 111 -8.86 3.65 -1.55
C VAL A 111 -8.37 3.64 -2.99
N VAL A 112 -7.06 3.49 -3.18
CA VAL A 112 -6.41 3.30 -4.48
C VAL A 112 -5.82 1.91 -4.54
N LEU A 113 -6.36 1.07 -5.42
CA LEU A 113 -5.86 -0.28 -5.66
C LEU A 113 -4.59 -0.23 -6.51
N LYS A 114 -3.54 -0.88 -6.06
CA LYS A 114 -2.29 -1.05 -6.80
C LYS A 114 -1.99 -2.51 -7.06
N SER A 115 -1.51 -2.82 -8.25
CA SER A 115 -0.90 -4.10 -8.59
C SER A 115 0.45 -3.86 -9.27
N HIS A 116 1.43 -4.72 -9.00
CA HIS A 116 2.72 -4.65 -9.68
C HIS A 116 2.69 -5.25 -11.09
N THR A 117 1.65 -6.02 -11.42
CA THR A 117 1.63 -6.89 -12.61
C THR A 117 0.47 -6.62 -13.56
N ALA A 118 -0.56 -5.90 -13.11
CA ALA A 118 -1.76 -5.64 -13.89
C ALA A 118 -2.27 -4.21 -13.64
N LEU A 119 -3.05 -3.67 -14.56
CA LEU A 119 -3.83 -2.47 -14.29
C LEU A 119 -4.96 -2.79 -13.30
N THR A 120 -5.43 -1.79 -12.57
CA THR A 120 -6.47 -1.94 -11.53
C THR A 120 -7.68 -1.03 -11.74
N ALA A 121 -7.78 -0.38 -12.89
CA ALA A 121 -8.90 0.51 -13.20
C ALA A 121 -10.23 -0.24 -13.37
N ASP A 122 -10.21 -1.40 -14.01
CA ASP A 122 -11.34 -2.33 -14.16
C ASP A 122 -11.73 -2.97 -12.83
N ARG A 123 -10.75 -3.35 -12.02
CA ARG A 123 -10.93 -3.88 -10.67
C ARG A 123 -11.62 -2.84 -9.76
N ALA A 124 -11.19 -1.58 -9.81
CA ALA A 124 -11.83 -0.48 -9.10
C ALA A 124 -13.29 -0.29 -9.53
N TRP A 125 -13.60 -0.46 -10.83
CA TRP A 125 -14.98 -0.37 -11.34
C TRP A 125 -15.84 -1.51 -10.78
N LEU A 126 -15.33 -2.74 -10.75
CA LEU A 126 -16.03 -3.89 -10.18
C LEU A 126 -16.25 -3.72 -8.68
N ALA A 127 -15.22 -3.32 -7.93
CA ALA A 127 -15.32 -3.10 -6.48
C ALA A 127 -16.37 -2.05 -6.12
N ARG A 128 -16.43 -0.92 -6.84
CA ARG A 128 -17.48 0.10 -6.65
C ARG A 128 -18.89 -0.42 -6.88
N ARG A 129 -19.06 -1.33 -7.83
CA ARG A 129 -20.37 -1.95 -8.07
C ARG A 129 -20.79 -2.91 -6.95
N ARG A 130 -19.81 -3.60 -6.36
CA ARG A 130 -20.04 -4.53 -5.24
C ARG A 130 -20.27 -3.80 -3.92
N VAL A 131 -19.61 -2.65 -3.74
CA VAL A 131 -19.67 -1.84 -2.51
C VAL A 131 -20.13 -0.42 -2.84
N PRO A 132 -21.44 -0.21 -3.09
CA PRO A 132 -21.96 1.12 -3.42
C PRO A 132 -21.64 2.13 -2.32
N GLY A 133 -21.24 3.34 -2.72
CA GLY A 133 -20.88 4.44 -1.82
C GLY A 133 -19.41 4.49 -1.42
N MET A 134 -18.62 3.42 -1.62
CA MET A 134 -17.17 3.47 -1.46
C MET A 134 -16.51 4.01 -2.74
N LYS A 135 -15.61 4.97 -2.60
CA LYS A 135 -14.78 5.45 -3.72
C LYS A 135 -13.55 4.56 -3.84
N VAL A 136 -13.45 3.84 -4.95
CA VAL A 136 -12.29 2.99 -5.27
C VAL A 136 -11.68 3.50 -6.56
N PHE A 137 -10.39 3.76 -6.55
CA PHE A 137 -9.60 4.14 -7.72
C PHE A 137 -8.57 3.05 -8.02
N GLY A 138 -8.02 3.11 -9.21
CA GLY A 138 -6.96 2.21 -9.64
C GLY A 138 -5.92 2.95 -10.46
N GLY A 139 -5.01 2.20 -11.01
CA GLY A 139 -3.93 2.72 -11.82
C GLY A 139 -3.19 1.64 -12.58
N ILE A 140 -1.95 1.92 -12.94
CA ILE A 140 -1.05 1.00 -13.61
C ILE A 140 0.38 1.19 -13.10
N THR A 141 1.09 0.09 -12.91
CA THR A 141 2.53 0.09 -12.62
C THR A 141 3.29 -0.30 -13.88
N LEU A 142 4.24 0.54 -14.30
CA LEU A 142 4.96 0.39 -15.56
C LEU A 142 6.14 -0.60 -15.46
N ASN A 143 5.86 -1.78 -14.87
CA ASN A 143 6.76 -2.91 -14.85
C ASN A 143 6.74 -3.68 -16.19
N GLY A 144 7.59 -4.67 -16.35
CA GLY A 144 7.68 -5.51 -17.54
C GLY A 144 6.36 -6.16 -17.96
N SER A 145 5.50 -6.51 -16.99
CA SER A 145 4.16 -7.06 -17.23
C SER A 145 3.21 -6.09 -17.96
N ALA A 146 3.43 -4.77 -17.81
CA ALA A 146 2.71 -3.72 -18.53
C ALA A 146 3.42 -3.31 -19.85
N GLY A 147 4.52 -4.00 -20.21
CA GLY A 147 5.36 -3.63 -21.34
C GLY A 147 6.39 -2.55 -21.01
N GLY A 148 6.75 -2.38 -19.74
CA GLY A 148 7.69 -1.37 -19.26
C GLY A 148 7.09 0.04 -19.29
N ILE A 149 7.91 1.05 -19.64
CA ILE A 149 7.47 2.45 -19.76
C ILE A 149 6.66 2.60 -21.06
N ASN A 150 5.39 2.24 -20.99
CA ASN A 150 4.48 2.08 -22.11
C ASN A 150 3.32 3.07 -22.03
N VAL A 151 3.36 4.13 -22.84
CA VAL A 151 2.31 5.16 -22.87
C VAL A 151 0.96 4.63 -23.36
N ASP A 152 0.94 3.60 -24.23
CA ASP A 152 -0.32 3.05 -24.71
C ASP A 152 -1.03 2.25 -23.59
N ALA A 153 -0.27 1.56 -22.73
CA ALA A 153 -0.85 0.92 -21.56
C ALA A 153 -1.48 1.95 -20.60
N VAL A 154 -0.85 3.12 -20.41
CA VAL A 154 -1.43 4.25 -19.66
C VAL A 154 -2.71 4.75 -20.33
N ARG A 155 -2.73 4.89 -21.65
CA ARG A 155 -3.92 5.30 -22.41
C ARG A 155 -5.08 4.33 -22.25
N TRP A 156 -4.84 3.05 -22.28
CA TRP A 156 -5.88 2.05 -22.03
C TRP A 156 -6.37 2.06 -20.57
N MET A 157 -5.48 2.27 -19.62
CA MET A 157 -5.82 2.30 -18.20
C MET A 157 -6.81 3.44 -17.87
N TRP A 158 -6.53 4.67 -18.26
CA TRP A 158 -7.41 5.80 -17.90
C TRP A 158 -8.73 5.83 -18.71
N ARG A 159 -8.75 5.22 -19.90
CA ARG A 159 -9.95 5.07 -20.74
C ARG A 159 -10.90 3.99 -20.25
N MET A 160 -10.48 3.16 -19.30
CA MET A 160 -11.34 2.13 -18.74
C MET A 160 -12.65 2.75 -18.25
N GLN A 161 -13.76 2.03 -18.47
CA GLN A 161 -15.11 2.49 -18.11
C GLN A 161 -15.17 2.98 -16.66
N GLY A 162 -15.77 4.15 -16.45
CA GLY A 162 -15.93 4.79 -15.15
C GLY A 162 -14.85 5.83 -14.83
N GLY A 163 -13.75 5.91 -15.60
CA GLY A 163 -12.68 6.89 -15.39
C GLY A 163 -11.97 6.74 -14.04
N LEU A 164 -11.85 5.50 -13.55
CA LEU A 164 -11.31 5.20 -12.21
C LEU A 164 -9.81 4.93 -12.21
N GLY A 165 -9.19 4.80 -13.39
CA GLY A 165 -7.75 4.73 -13.55
C GLY A 165 -7.14 6.12 -13.38
N ARG A 166 -6.53 6.39 -12.22
CA ARG A 166 -6.07 7.73 -11.85
C ARG A 166 -4.58 7.82 -11.58
N VAL A 167 -3.90 6.70 -11.30
CA VAL A 167 -2.51 6.70 -10.85
C VAL A 167 -1.62 5.91 -11.79
N VAL A 168 -0.47 6.47 -12.11
CA VAL A 168 0.59 5.86 -12.92
C VAL A 168 1.85 5.76 -12.08
N TRP A 169 2.20 4.55 -11.66
CA TRP A 169 3.48 4.27 -11.01
C TRP A 169 4.54 3.97 -12.05
N PHE A 170 5.65 4.68 -12.00
CA PHE A 170 6.85 4.26 -12.70
C PHE A 170 7.32 2.89 -12.15
N PRO A 171 8.26 2.20 -12.85
CA PRO A 171 8.65 0.83 -12.47
C PRO A 171 8.94 0.68 -10.99
N THR A 172 8.47 -0.44 -10.43
CA THR A 172 8.71 -0.83 -9.03
C THR A 172 9.70 -1.98 -8.96
N PHE A 173 9.25 -3.23 -8.87
CA PHE A 173 10.15 -4.39 -8.78
C PHE A 173 11.08 -4.54 -9.98
N ASP A 174 10.68 -4.10 -11.16
CA ASP A 174 11.49 -4.14 -12.37
C ASP A 174 12.34 -2.87 -12.58
N ALA A 175 12.25 -1.88 -11.67
CA ALA A 175 13.05 -0.67 -11.76
C ALA A 175 14.55 -0.97 -11.68
N ASN A 176 15.36 -0.34 -12.53
CA ASN A 176 16.80 -0.54 -12.52
C ASN A 176 17.42 -0.28 -11.14
N ASN A 177 17.01 0.79 -10.45
CA ASN A 177 17.45 1.07 -9.09
C ASN A 177 17.11 -0.07 -8.12
N HIS A 178 15.89 -0.64 -8.20
CA HIS A 178 15.43 -1.72 -7.32
C HIS A 178 16.28 -2.97 -7.51
N VAL A 179 16.32 -3.51 -8.73
CA VAL A 179 16.98 -4.80 -9.00
C VAL A 179 18.48 -4.75 -8.81
N THR A 180 19.13 -3.62 -9.12
CA THR A 180 20.59 -3.48 -8.94
C THR A 180 20.95 -3.28 -7.47
N ARG A 181 20.18 -2.47 -6.73
CA ARG A 181 20.40 -2.24 -5.29
C ARG A 181 20.22 -3.53 -4.49
N LEU A 182 19.20 -4.32 -4.79
CA LEU A 182 18.93 -5.61 -4.12
C LEU A 182 19.73 -6.77 -4.72
N LYS A 183 20.52 -6.54 -5.76
CA LYS A 183 21.34 -7.55 -6.46
C LYS A 183 20.49 -8.70 -7.05
N GLU A 184 19.26 -8.41 -7.44
CA GLU A 184 18.34 -9.38 -8.04
C GLU A 184 18.63 -9.62 -9.52
N ALA A 185 19.05 -8.56 -10.23
CA ALA A 185 19.44 -8.61 -11.63
C ALA A 185 20.54 -7.57 -11.93
N PRO A 186 21.33 -7.77 -12.99
CA PRO A 186 22.39 -6.83 -13.38
C PRO A 186 21.83 -5.49 -13.91
N SER A 187 20.60 -5.48 -14.41
CA SER A 187 19.91 -4.28 -14.87
C SER A 187 18.41 -4.50 -14.89
N GLY A 188 17.64 -3.40 -14.76
CA GLY A 188 16.20 -3.37 -14.85
C GLY A 188 15.72 -2.26 -15.80
N ILE A 189 14.46 -1.84 -15.66
CA ILE A 189 13.87 -0.77 -16.46
C ILE A 189 14.41 0.56 -15.96
N LYS A 190 15.19 1.24 -16.81
CA LYS A 190 15.72 2.58 -16.54
C LYS A 190 14.66 3.64 -16.78
N VAL A 191 14.63 4.66 -15.93
CA VAL A 191 13.78 5.87 -16.10
C VAL A 191 14.59 7.08 -16.54
N VAL A 192 15.90 7.08 -16.22
CA VAL A 192 16.88 8.11 -16.63
C VAL A 192 17.99 7.49 -17.46
N GLY A 193 18.54 8.29 -18.36
CA GLY A 193 19.76 7.96 -19.11
C GLY A 193 21.02 8.21 -18.30
N ASP A 194 22.17 7.89 -18.90
CA ASP A 194 23.49 8.08 -18.28
C ASP A 194 23.83 9.59 -18.14
N ASP A 195 23.11 10.47 -18.85
CA ASP A 195 23.19 11.92 -18.71
C ASP A 195 22.34 12.49 -17.57
N GLY A 196 21.68 11.63 -16.78
CA GLY A 196 20.81 12.01 -15.67
C GLY A 196 19.44 12.56 -16.08
N LYS A 197 19.13 12.59 -17.38
CA LYS A 197 17.82 13.04 -17.89
C LYS A 197 16.86 11.89 -18.05
N VAL A 198 15.56 12.17 -17.86
CA VAL A 198 14.53 11.15 -18.11
C VAL A 198 14.51 10.71 -19.57
N LEU A 199 14.30 9.41 -19.78
CA LEU A 199 14.26 8.80 -21.11
C LEU A 199 13.07 9.33 -21.95
N PRO A 200 13.14 9.30 -23.30
CA PRO A 200 12.04 9.73 -24.16
C PRO A 200 10.70 9.05 -23.82
N ALA A 201 10.69 7.75 -23.57
CA ALA A 201 9.46 7.03 -23.19
C ALA A 201 8.84 7.56 -21.89
N VAL A 202 9.66 7.97 -20.90
CA VAL A 202 9.19 8.61 -19.66
C VAL A 202 8.51 9.94 -19.99
N ARG A 203 9.09 10.76 -20.87
CA ARG A 203 8.49 12.04 -21.28
C ARG A 203 7.13 11.86 -21.95
N GLU A 204 6.97 10.83 -22.79
CA GLU A 204 5.67 10.55 -23.43
C GLU A 204 4.62 10.15 -22.41
N VAL A 205 4.97 9.32 -21.41
CA VAL A 205 4.08 9.00 -20.29
C VAL A 205 3.71 10.25 -19.50
N LEU A 206 4.68 11.11 -19.18
CA LEU A 206 4.43 12.34 -18.43
C LEU A 206 3.51 13.32 -19.18
N LYS A 207 3.68 13.47 -20.49
CA LYS A 207 2.77 14.27 -21.35
C LYS A 207 1.33 13.73 -21.29
N GLU A 208 1.17 12.41 -21.37
CA GLU A 208 -0.16 11.79 -21.24
C GLU A 208 -0.75 12.03 -19.84
N CYS A 209 0.05 11.86 -18.80
CA CYS A 209 -0.38 12.13 -17.42
C CYS A 209 -0.83 13.58 -17.22
N ALA A 210 -0.08 14.56 -17.78
CA ALA A 210 -0.45 15.97 -17.73
C ALA A 210 -1.77 16.24 -18.44
N ALA A 211 -1.92 15.73 -19.68
CA ALA A 211 -3.11 15.91 -20.51
C ALA A 211 -4.38 15.35 -19.85
N GLN A 212 -4.26 14.23 -19.14
CA GLN A 212 -5.38 13.52 -18.50
C GLN A 212 -5.50 13.78 -16.99
N LYS A 213 -4.66 14.66 -16.43
CA LYS A 213 -4.60 14.96 -15.00
C LYS A 213 -4.46 13.69 -14.15
N LEU A 214 -3.62 12.77 -14.59
CA LEU A 214 -3.28 11.55 -13.84
C LEU A 214 -2.23 11.85 -12.79
N VAL A 215 -2.26 11.09 -11.70
CA VAL A 215 -1.22 11.17 -10.68
C VAL A 215 0.01 10.40 -11.16
N VAL A 216 1.16 11.04 -11.05
CA VAL A 216 2.47 10.44 -11.33
C VAL A 216 3.10 10.00 -10.02
N GLU A 217 3.40 8.71 -9.91
CA GLU A 217 4.14 8.11 -8.80
C GLU A 217 5.52 7.66 -9.28
N THR A 218 6.59 7.98 -8.54
CA THR A 218 7.97 7.73 -8.98
C THR A 218 8.39 6.26 -8.94
N GLY A 219 7.58 5.37 -8.36
CA GLY A 219 7.91 3.96 -8.22
C GLY A 219 9.18 3.72 -7.37
N HIS A 220 9.95 2.69 -7.70
CA HIS A 220 11.20 2.38 -7.00
C HIS A 220 12.42 3.07 -7.62
N SER A 221 12.25 4.28 -8.14
CA SER A 221 13.34 5.14 -8.59
C SER A 221 14.16 5.62 -7.39
N SER A 222 15.48 5.71 -7.52
CA SER A 222 16.32 6.33 -6.49
C SER A 222 15.91 7.79 -6.24
N ALA A 223 16.33 8.37 -5.13
CA ALA A 223 16.05 9.76 -4.82
C ALA A 223 16.47 10.74 -5.95
N ALA A 224 17.61 10.49 -6.60
CA ALA A 224 18.07 11.29 -7.73
C ALA A 224 17.18 11.12 -8.96
N GLU A 225 16.82 9.90 -9.31
CA GLU A 225 15.90 9.59 -10.42
C GLU A 225 14.50 10.16 -10.16
N ALA A 226 14.01 10.07 -8.91
CA ALA A 226 12.72 10.66 -8.51
C ALA A 226 12.71 12.18 -8.72
N LEU A 227 13.78 12.89 -8.34
CA LEU A 227 13.91 14.34 -8.58
C LEU A 227 13.92 14.66 -10.09
N ALA A 228 14.61 13.85 -10.92
CA ALA A 228 14.60 14.03 -12.37
C ALA A 228 13.21 13.77 -12.98
N ILE A 229 12.47 12.78 -12.48
CA ILE A 229 11.07 12.55 -12.88
C ILE A 229 10.19 13.72 -12.50
N ILE A 230 10.31 14.25 -11.27
CA ILE A 230 9.53 15.41 -10.79
C ILE A 230 9.78 16.63 -11.68
N GLU A 231 11.04 16.95 -11.97
CA GLU A 231 11.41 18.07 -12.85
C GLU A 231 10.78 17.90 -14.24
N ALA A 232 10.97 16.74 -14.87
CA ALA A 232 10.39 16.47 -16.17
C ALA A 232 8.84 16.43 -16.17
N ALA A 233 8.22 16.00 -15.06
CA ALA A 233 6.78 16.01 -14.89
C ALA A 233 6.24 17.45 -14.82
N ARG A 234 6.92 18.32 -14.07
CA ARG A 234 6.59 19.76 -14.01
C ARG A 234 6.73 20.43 -15.38
N ASP A 235 7.81 20.14 -16.09
CA ASP A 235 8.03 20.64 -17.46
C ASP A 235 6.93 20.18 -18.43
N ALA A 236 6.40 18.97 -18.24
CA ALA A 236 5.28 18.44 -19.03
C ALA A 236 3.91 19.01 -18.61
N GLY A 237 3.83 19.76 -17.50
CA GLY A 237 2.59 20.33 -16.97
C GLY A 237 1.86 19.44 -15.96
N CYS A 238 2.49 18.38 -15.43
CA CYS A 238 1.91 17.59 -14.35
C CYS A 238 1.91 18.42 -13.04
N ASP A 239 0.77 18.42 -12.35
CA ASP A 239 0.58 19.07 -11.05
C ASP A 239 0.29 18.06 -9.92
N ARG A 240 0.17 16.77 -10.26
CA ARG A 240 -0.17 15.66 -9.36
C ARG A 240 0.97 14.66 -9.33
N ILE A 241 1.94 14.90 -8.45
CA ILE A 241 3.18 14.13 -8.39
C ILE A 241 3.39 13.62 -6.96
N VAL A 242 3.73 12.34 -6.83
CA VAL A 242 4.04 11.70 -5.56
C VAL A 242 5.36 10.95 -5.66
N VAL A 243 6.20 11.07 -4.66
CA VAL A 243 7.35 10.21 -4.45
C VAL A 243 6.87 8.99 -3.68
N THR A 244 6.82 7.85 -4.36
CA THR A 244 6.36 6.58 -3.80
C THR A 244 7.23 6.21 -2.60
N HIS A 245 6.60 5.93 -1.43
CA HIS A 245 7.23 5.58 -0.13
C HIS A 245 8.66 6.14 0.04
N ALA A 246 8.78 7.48 0.02
CA ALA A 246 10.02 8.25 -0.05
C ALA A 246 11.08 7.86 1.00
N GLU A 247 10.64 7.32 2.13
CA GLU A 247 11.46 6.96 3.29
C GLU A 247 12.08 5.55 3.19
N PHE A 248 11.55 4.68 2.30
CA PHE A 248 12.06 3.32 2.18
C PHE A 248 13.49 3.36 1.64
N ASP A 249 14.32 2.47 2.15
CA ASP A 249 15.73 2.39 1.79
C ASP A 249 15.99 2.17 0.29
N VAL A 250 15.04 1.60 -0.44
CA VAL A 250 15.10 1.49 -1.90
C VAL A 250 15.07 2.85 -2.60
N ILE A 251 14.43 3.87 -2.01
CA ILE A 251 14.40 5.25 -2.49
C ILE A 251 15.47 6.07 -1.76
N GLY A 252 15.43 6.04 -0.43
CA GLY A 252 16.42 6.67 0.44
C GLY A 252 16.51 8.18 0.29
N MET A 253 15.35 8.88 0.22
CA MET A 253 15.33 10.32 0.04
C MET A 253 15.74 11.04 1.33
N SER A 254 16.72 11.95 1.27
CA SER A 254 17.10 12.79 2.40
C SER A 254 16.08 13.91 2.62
N VAL A 255 16.13 14.54 3.81
CA VAL A 255 15.27 15.68 4.14
C VAL A 255 15.44 16.83 3.14
N GLU A 256 16.68 17.13 2.73
CA GLU A 256 16.97 18.16 1.74
C GLU A 256 16.35 17.83 0.38
N GLN A 257 16.40 16.55 -0.01
CA GLN A 257 15.76 16.08 -1.24
C GLN A 257 14.23 16.13 -1.15
N MET A 258 13.66 15.79 0.01
CA MET A 258 12.21 15.92 0.27
C MET A 258 11.77 17.39 0.21
N LYS A 259 12.53 18.32 0.81
CA LYS A 259 12.29 19.76 0.71
C LYS A 259 12.35 20.25 -0.75
N LYS A 260 13.33 19.77 -1.52
CA LYS A 260 13.45 20.07 -2.95
C LYS A 260 12.25 19.53 -3.73
N ALA A 261 11.88 18.27 -3.52
CA ALA A 261 10.70 17.65 -4.17
C ALA A 261 9.42 18.42 -3.82
N GLY A 262 9.23 18.76 -2.53
CA GLY A 262 8.08 19.54 -2.06
C GLY A 262 8.02 20.95 -2.66
N SER A 263 9.16 21.63 -2.83
CA SER A 263 9.22 22.96 -3.47
C SER A 263 8.84 22.91 -4.97
N MET A 264 9.02 21.75 -5.61
CA MET A 264 8.57 21.52 -6.98
C MET A 264 7.10 21.04 -7.06
N GLY A 265 6.38 20.95 -5.92
CA GLY A 265 4.97 20.60 -5.84
C GLY A 265 4.68 19.12 -5.67
N ALA A 266 5.69 18.26 -5.58
CA ALA A 266 5.50 16.84 -5.30
C ALA A 266 5.11 16.57 -3.84
N LYS A 267 4.41 15.47 -3.59
CA LYS A 267 4.14 14.93 -2.25
C LYS A 267 5.04 13.74 -2.00
N MET A 268 5.49 13.57 -0.76
CA MET A 268 6.17 12.36 -0.30
C MET A 268 5.15 11.41 0.32
N GLU A 269 5.19 10.15 -0.07
CA GLU A 269 4.34 9.13 0.54
C GLU A 269 5.02 8.54 1.78
N ILE A 270 4.33 8.56 2.93
CA ILE A 270 4.66 7.80 4.13
C ILE A 270 3.80 6.56 4.12
N ALA A 271 4.41 5.37 4.09
CA ALA A 271 3.69 4.10 4.02
C ALA A 271 3.83 3.28 5.31
N ALA A 272 2.70 2.79 5.84
CA ALA A 272 2.65 2.01 7.08
C ALA A 272 3.54 0.76 7.04
N LEU A 273 3.69 0.14 5.86
CA LEU A 273 4.50 -1.06 5.64
C LEU A 273 5.95 -0.88 6.13
N GLY A 274 6.53 0.32 5.98
CA GLY A 274 7.90 0.59 6.43
C GLY A 274 8.14 0.38 7.92
N ALA A 275 7.14 0.66 8.74
CA ALA A 275 7.22 0.45 10.19
C ALA A 275 7.07 -1.03 10.60
N LEU A 276 6.61 -1.90 9.69
CA LEU A 276 6.55 -3.35 9.89
C LEU A 276 7.84 -4.08 9.51
N TYR A 277 8.80 -3.41 8.87
CA TYR A 277 10.07 -4.02 8.52
C TYR A 277 10.83 -4.41 9.79
N SER A 278 11.29 -5.65 9.85
CA SER A 278 11.93 -6.21 11.05
C SER A 278 12.68 -7.48 10.68
N PRO A 279 13.81 -7.80 11.32
CA PRO A 279 14.49 -9.08 11.14
C PRO A 279 13.62 -10.31 11.39
N ASN A 280 12.54 -10.14 12.15
CA ASN A 280 11.59 -11.21 12.50
C ASN A 280 10.29 -11.16 11.66
N ALA A 281 10.19 -10.29 10.65
CA ALA A 281 9.02 -10.22 9.79
C ALA A 281 8.82 -11.53 9.01
N HIS A 282 7.57 -11.87 8.71
CA HIS A 282 7.22 -13.13 8.05
C HIS A 282 7.64 -13.17 6.57
N LEU A 283 7.71 -12.02 5.86
CA LEU A 283 8.13 -11.96 4.47
C LEU A 283 9.62 -11.60 4.34
N ALA A 284 10.31 -12.25 3.39
CA ALA A 284 11.74 -12.09 3.21
C ALA A 284 12.15 -10.63 2.92
N PHE A 285 11.43 -9.92 2.04
CA PHE A 285 11.74 -8.54 1.73
C PHE A 285 11.61 -7.62 2.95
N MET A 286 10.62 -7.88 3.83
CA MET A 286 10.44 -7.11 5.07
C MET A 286 11.58 -7.32 6.06
N ARG A 287 12.20 -8.53 6.07
CA ARG A 287 13.36 -8.82 6.92
C ARG A 287 14.63 -8.13 6.47
N ASN A 288 14.74 -7.91 5.17
CA ASN A 288 15.96 -7.38 4.54
C ASN A 288 15.91 -5.86 4.32
N SER A 289 14.77 -5.22 4.61
CA SER A 289 14.60 -3.78 4.46
C SER A 289 14.79 -3.05 5.78
N LYS A 290 15.26 -1.81 5.72
CA LYS A 290 15.42 -0.94 6.90
C LYS A 290 14.05 -0.56 7.45
N ASN A 291 13.85 -0.75 8.75
CA ASN A 291 12.67 -0.23 9.45
C ASN A 291 12.60 1.29 9.36
N VAL A 292 11.40 1.81 9.08
CA VAL A 292 11.09 3.24 9.14
C VAL A 292 10.23 3.48 10.38
N SER A 293 10.82 4.05 11.40
CA SER A 293 10.11 4.27 12.67
C SER A 293 9.12 5.44 12.56
N PHE A 294 8.05 5.40 13.38
CA PHE A 294 7.12 6.55 13.49
C PHE A 294 7.81 7.86 13.87
N LYS A 295 8.89 7.76 14.66
CA LYS A 295 9.70 8.93 15.04
C LYS A 295 10.39 9.51 13.81
N GLU A 296 11.02 8.69 12.98
CA GLU A 296 11.68 9.11 11.75
C GLU A 296 10.69 9.81 10.81
N SER A 297 9.55 9.19 10.53
CA SER A 297 8.49 9.79 9.69
C SER A 297 7.94 11.09 10.30
N ALA A 298 7.71 11.14 11.62
CA ALA A 298 7.24 12.35 12.27
C ALA A 298 8.28 13.48 12.23
N ASP A 299 9.56 13.18 12.36
CA ASP A 299 10.63 14.16 12.24
C ASP A 299 10.68 14.71 10.79
N HIS A 300 10.55 13.88 9.76
CA HIS A 300 10.45 14.33 8.37
C HIS A 300 9.24 15.26 8.16
N VAL A 301 8.07 14.91 8.69
CA VAL A 301 6.88 15.77 8.61
C VAL A 301 7.10 17.12 9.29
N LYS A 302 7.76 17.16 10.45
CA LYS A 302 8.05 18.41 11.18
C LYS A 302 9.05 19.28 10.44
N GLU A 303 10.06 18.68 9.79
CA GLU A 303 11.11 19.42 9.10
C GLU A 303 10.71 19.91 7.71
N VAL A 304 9.89 19.14 6.99
CA VAL A 304 9.50 19.41 5.59
C VAL A 304 8.14 20.10 5.52
N GLY A 305 7.24 19.76 6.45
CA GLY A 305 5.88 20.28 6.53
C GLY A 305 4.82 19.30 5.99
N ALA A 306 3.75 19.09 6.77
CA ALA A 306 2.67 18.13 6.47
C ALA A 306 2.01 18.33 5.09
N GLN A 307 1.99 19.60 4.59
CA GLN A 307 1.45 19.92 3.27
C GLN A 307 2.20 19.23 2.11
N HIS A 308 3.39 18.71 2.36
CA HIS A 308 4.22 18.03 1.37
C HIS A 308 4.13 16.50 1.46
N PHE A 309 3.30 15.96 2.34
CA PHE A 309 3.16 14.51 2.51
C PHE A 309 1.74 14.00 2.19
N ILE A 310 1.66 12.73 1.85
CA ILE A 310 0.48 11.89 1.98
C ILE A 310 0.82 10.72 2.90
N ILE A 311 -0.19 10.16 3.57
CA ILE A 311 -0.09 8.90 4.30
C ILE A 311 -0.88 7.82 3.58
N SER A 312 -0.32 6.62 3.52
CA SER A 312 -0.90 5.43 2.90
C SER A 312 -0.46 4.19 3.67
N THR A 313 -0.85 3.02 3.20
CA THR A 313 -0.46 1.80 3.88
C THR A 313 0.60 1.00 3.16
N ASP A 314 0.53 0.84 1.86
CA ASP A 314 1.27 -0.17 1.08
C ASP A 314 1.04 -1.59 1.63
N LEU A 315 -0.13 -1.79 2.29
CA LEU A 315 -0.52 -3.06 2.89
C LEU A 315 -1.42 -3.89 1.95
N GLY A 316 -1.71 -5.11 2.40
CA GLY A 316 -2.47 -6.13 1.71
C GLY A 316 -1.76 -7.46 1.62
N GLN A 317 -0.52 -7.57 2.08
CA GLN A 317 0.22 -8.82 2.16
C GLN A 317 -0.40 -9.71 3.25
N THR A 318 -0.49 -11.01 2.99
CA THR A 318 -0.99 -11.99 3.97
C THR A 318 -0.22 -11.88 5.29
N ALA A 319 -0.93 -11.95 6.41
CA ALA A 319 -0.42 -11.84 7.79
C ALA A 319 0.08 -10.44 8.22
N ASN A 320 -0.01 -9.41 7.37
CA ASN A 320 0.07 -8.02 7.81
C ASN A 320 -1.31 -7.54 8.29
N PRO A 321 -1.38 -6.43 9.05
CA PRO A 321 -2.67 -5.78 9.34
C PRO A 321 -3.46 -5.49 8.06
N SER A 322 -4.79 -5.47 8.15
CA SER A 322 -5.61 -4.98 7.05
C SER A 322 -5.27 -3.52 6.75
N PRO A 323 -5.40 -3.03 5.50
CA PRO A 323 -5.06 -1.64 5.18
C PRO A 323 -5.72 -0.61 6.10
N PRO A 324 -7.04 -0.62 6.38
CA PRO A 324 -7.63 0.37 7.29
C PRO A 324 -7.10 0.29 8.71
N ASP A 325 -6.83 -0.91 9.23
CA ASP A 325 -6.29 -1.08 10.58
C ASP A 325 -4.82 -0.66 10.64
N GLY A 326 -4.05 -0.94 9.58
CA GLY A 326 -2.68 -0.48 9.41
C GLY A 326 -2.58 1.04 9.28
N LEU A 327 -3.51 1.68 8.57
CA LEU A 327 -3.58 3.14 8.49
C LEU A 327 -3.87 3.75 9.87
N GLY A 328 -4.81 3.18 10.62
CA GLY A 328 -5.12 3.61 11.99
C GLY A 328 -3.91 3.46 12.91
N TRP A 329 -3.14 2.38 12.78
CA TRP A 329 -1.90 2.16 13.52
C TRP A 329 -0.81 3.18 13.16
N LEU A 330 -0.60 3.47 11.87
CA LEU A 330 0.32 4.53 11.42
C LEU A 330 -0.06 5.89 12.02
N ILE A 331 -1.33 6.26 11.97
CA ILE A 331 -1.84 7.51 12.54
C ILE A 331 -1.57 7.59 14.04
N GLY A 332 -1.90 6.53 14.78
CA GLY A 332 -1.62 6.48 16.22
C GLY A 332 -0.13 6.62 16.53
N GLY A 333 0.71 5.97 15.73
CA GLY A 333 2.16 6.08 15.80
C GLY A 333 2.66 7.50 15.55
N LEU A 334 2.24 8.15 14.48
CA LEU A 334 2.61 9.55 14.15
C LEU A 334 2.13 10.53 15.23
N MET A 335 0.88 10.38 15.69
CA MET A 335 0.33 11.24 16.76
C MET A 335 1.08 11.07 18.07
N SER A 336 1.52 9.86 18.41
CA SER A 336 2.36 9.62 19.61
C SER A 336 3.70 10.33 19.54
N GLN A 337 4.15 10.68 18.34
CA GLN A 337 5.36 11.48 18.08
C GLN A 337 5.07 12.98 17.90
N GLY A 338 3.84 13.43 18.22
CA GLY A 338 3.47 14.84 18.22
C GLY A 338 2.95 15.39 16.90
N ILE A 339 2.59 14.53 15.92
CA ILE A 339 1.84 14.97 14.73
C ILE A 339 0.40 15.24 15.12
N THR A 340 -0.14 16.41 14.73
CA THR A 340 -1.49 16.83 15.13
C THR A 340 -2.58 16.24 14.27
N LYS A 341 -3.83 16.29 14.72
CA LYS A 341 -4.99 15.86 13.94
C LYS A 341 -5.12 16.60 12.61
N GLU A 342 -4.85 17.89 12.61
CA GLU A 342 -4.91 18.76 11.44
C GLU A 342 -3.86 18.33 10.41
N GLN A 343 -2.65 18.00 10.88
CA GLN A 343 -1.60 17.46 10.00
C GLN A 343 -2.00 16.09 9.43
N ILE A 344 -2.62 15.23 10.23
CA ILE A 344 -3.17 13.94 9.75
C ILE A 344 -4.27 14.18 8.69
N GLN A 345 -5.20 15.12 8.92
CA GLN A 345 -6.23 15.46 7.93
C GLN A 345 -5.61 16.00 6.63
N THR A 346 -4.60 16.83 6.73
CA THR A 346 -3.89 17.33 5.55
C THR A 346 -3.23 16.19 4.76
N MET A 347 -2.51 15.28 5.43
CA MET A 347 -1.79 14.18 4.79
C MET A 347 -2.68 13.01 4.35
N GLY A 348 -3.74 12.72 5.11
CA GLY A 348 -4.58 11.54 4.89
C GLY A 348 -5.87 11.83 4.11
N ARG A 349 -6.23 13.09 3.94
CA ARG A 349 -7.47 13.46 3.25
C ARG A 349 -7.28 14.56 2.21
N GLU A 350 -6.83 15.77 2.63
CA GLU A 350 -6.82 16.93 1.74
C GLU A 350 -5.86 16.76 0.57
N ASN A 351 -4.62 16.36 0.85
CA ASN A 351 -3.62 16.11 -0.19
C ASN A 351 -4.01 14.95 -1.10
N PRO A 352 -4.39 13.75 -0.60
CA PRO A 352 -4.87 12.66 -1.45
C PRO A 352 -6.10 13.04 -2.28
N ALA A 353 -7.06 13.77 -1.71
CA ALA A 353 -8.26 14.23 -2.42
C ALA A 353 -7.92 15.17 -3.59
N LYS A 354 -7.00 16.13 -3.37
CA LYS A 354 -6.52 17.03 -4.43
C LYS A 354 -5.83 16.26 -5.55
N LEU A 355 -5.05 15.24 -5.23
CA LEU A 355 -4.37 14.40 -6.21
C LEU A 355 -5.36 13.58 -7.05
N LEU A 356 -6.38 12.97 -6.45
CA LEU A 356 -7.29 12.05 -7.13
C LEU A 356 -8.48 12.73 -7.79
N MET A 357 -9.03 13.77 -7.16
CA MET A 357 -10.35 14.33 -7.48
C MET A 357 -10.33 15.84 -7.79
N GLY A 358 -9.17 16.49 -7.61
CA GLY A 358 -8.98 17.91 -7.87
C GLY A 358 -8.95 18.30 -9.35
#